data_a46d69392b628014a5c616a691158f45
#
_entry.id   a46d69392b628014a5c616a691158f45
#
_cell.length_a   1.000
_cell.length_b   1.000
_cell.length_c   1.000
_cell.angle_alpha   90.00
_cell.angle_beta   90.00
_cell.angle_gamma   90.00
#
_symmetry.space_group_name_H-M   'P 1'
#
loop_
_entity.id
_entity.type
_entity.pdbx_description
1 polymer ?
#
loop_
_entity_poly.entity_id
_entity_poly.type
_entity_poly.pdbx_seq_one_letter_code
_entity_poly.pdbx_strand_id
1 'polypeptide(L)'
;LYLPQAKTYDKCCAIGPSFVTSSSITNPNALTIQCSIFRNGELIFKDDSSTSLMSREFASLKKWLTKSNTVPDMTTFLTGTPIIPPPEFSLLEGDLVQISITDIGTLENRVVTV
;
A
#
# COMPACT_ATOMS: atom_id res chain seq x y z
N LEU A 1 21.89 0.90 2.19
CA LEU A 1 20.56 0.46 1.73
C LEU A 1 20.17 1.26 0.48
N TYR A 2 20.10 0.62 -0.68
CA TYR A 2 19.80 1.28 -1.96
C TYR A 2 18.28 1.37 -2.22
N LEU A 3 17.55 1.98 -1.29
CA LEU A 3 16.09 2.10 -1.35
C LEU A 3 15.57 2.76 -2.65
N PRO A 4 16.17 3.85 -3.17
CA PRO A 4 15.70 4.43 -4.42
C PRO A 4 15.72 3.43 -5.57
N GLN A 5 16.83 2.73 -5.78
CA GLN A 5 16.97 1.76 -6.86
C GLN A 5 16.00 0.58 -6.75
N ALA A 6 15.66 0.17 -5.53
CA ALA A 6 14.70 -0.90 -5.28
C ALA A 6 13.21 -0.46 -5.42
N LYS A 7 12.96 0.85 -5.59
CA LYS A 7 11.60 1.44 -5.57
C LYS A 7 11.30 2.35 -6.75
N THR A 8 12.25 2.59 -7.66
CA THR A 8 12.10 3.55 -8.75
C THR A 8 12.42 2.91 -10.11
N TYR A 9 11.55 2.02 -10.55
CA TYR A 9 11.57 1.40 -11.87
C TYR A 9 10.15 1.35 -12.44
N ASP A 10 10.03 1.05 -13.71
CA ASP A 10 8.73 1.00 -14.38
C ASP A 10 7.78 0.03 -13.69
N LYS A 11 6.52 0.44 -13.55
CA LYS A 11 5.46 -0.34 -12.90
C LYS A 11 5.72 -0.72 -11.44
N CYS A 12 6.65 -0.03 -10.76
CA CYS A 12 7.00 -0.31 -9.35
C CYS A 12 5.93 0.14 -8.33
N CYS A 13 4.93 0.92 -8.76
CA CYS A 13 3.88 1.44 -7.88
C CYS A 13 2.53 1.42 -8.59
N ALA A 14 1.51 0.95 -7.88
CA ALA A 14 0.13 1.00 -8.34
C ALA A 14 -0.71 1.83 -7.37
N ILE A 15 -1.58 2.69 -7.89
CA ILE A 15 -2.47 3.57 -7.16
C ILE A 15 -3.88 3.43 -7.73
N GLY A 16 -4.87 3.25 -6.89
CA GLY A 16 -6.27 3.12 -7.31
C GLY A 16 -6.97 1.95 -6.63
N PRO A 17 -8.06 1.41 -7.21
CA PRO A 17 -8.77 1.87 -8.42
C PRO A 17 -9.56 3.17 -8.21
N SER A 18 -9.74 3.61 -6.96
CA SER A 18 -10.52 4.80 -6.61
C SER A 18 -9.89 5.59 -5.47
N PHE A 19 -10.33 6.83 -5.32
CA PHE A 19 -10.02 7.66 -4.15
C PHE A 19 -11.27 7.82 -3.30
N VAL A 20 -11.11 7.68 -1.99
CA VAL A 20 -12.17 7.94 -1.02
C VAL A 20 -11.82 9.21 -0.26
N THR A 21 -12.77 10.13 -0.20
CA THR A 21 -12.57 11.39 0.54
C THR A 21 -12.52 11.12 2.03
N SER A 22 -11.74 11.89 2.77
CA SER A 22 -11.61 11.75 4.23
C SER A 22 -12.94 11.90 4.97
N SER A 23 -13.90 12.64 4.39
CA SER A 23 -15.26 12.80 4.95
C SER A 23 -16.10 11.53 4.88
N SER A 24 -15.74 10.57 4.01
CA SER A 24 -16.44 9.30 3.86
C SER A 24 -15.87 8.20 4.76
N ILE A 25 -14.77 8.44 5.43
CA ILE A 25 -14.11 7.49 6.32
C ILE A 25 -14.37 7.90 7.76
N THR A 26 -15.09 7.05 8.50
CA THR A 26 -15.48 7.34 9.88
C THR A 26 -14.26 7.42 10.81
N ASN A 27 -13.33 6.46 10.69
CA ASN A 27 -12.13 6.42 11.52
C ASN A 27 -10.91 5.94 10.72
N PRO A 28 -10.11 6.85 10.18
CA PRO A 28 -8.92 6.48 9.40
C PRO A 28 -7.85 5.74 10.23
N ASN A 29 -7.91 5.82 11.56
CA ASN A 29 -6.96 5.14 12.45
C ASN A 29 -7.40 3.73 12.88
N ALA A 30 -8.46 3.18 12.27
CA ALA A 30 -8.99 1.86 12.60
C ALA A 30 -9.41 1.07 11.34
N LEU A 31 -8.77 1.34 10.21
CA LEU A 31 -9.01 0.60 8.98
C LEU A 31 -8.27 -0.73 9.00
N THR A 32 -8.97 -1.80 8.63
CA THR A 32 -8.32 -3.10 8.39
C THR A 32 -7.72 -3.10 7.00
N ILE A 33 -6.50 -3.56 6.89
CA ILE A 33 -5.76 -3.75 5.64
C ILE A 33 -5.53 -5.24 5.47
N GLN A 34 -5.93 -5.83 4.36
CA GLN A 34 -5.68 -7.22 4.04
C GLN A 34 -4.90 -7.31 2.74
N CYS A 35 -3.84 -8.14 2.73
CA CYS A 35 -3.09 -8.48 1.53
C CYS A 35 -3.25 -9.96 1.24
N SER A 36 -3.62 -10.29 -0.01
CA SER A 36 -3.70 -11.66 -0.50
C SER A 36 -2.93 -11.79 -1.80
N ILE A 37 -2.16 -12.85 -1.96
CA ILE A 37 -1.42 -13.11 -3.20
C ILE A 37 -1.82 -14.48 -3.73
N PHE A 38 -2.19 -14.52 -5.00
CA PHE A 38 -2.62 -15.73 -5.69
C PHE A 38 -1.63 -16.06 -6.80
N ARG A 39 -1.27 -17.33 -6.90
CA ARG A 39 -0.45 -17.91 -7.99
C ARG A 39 -1.23 -19.02 -8.66
N ASN A 40 -1.45 -18.91 -9.97
CA ASN A 40 -2.25 -19.86 -10.73
C ASN A 40 -3.66 -20.10 -10.15
N GLY A 41 -4.24 -19.08 -9.52
CA GLY A 41 -5.56 -19.15 -8.87
C GLY A 41 -5.55 -19.69 -7.44
N GLU A 42 -4.42 -20.17 -6.93
CA GLU A 42 -4.27 -20.64 -5.56
C GLU A 42 -3.77 -19.51 -4.64
N LEU A 43 -4.33 -19.42 -3.44
CA LEU A 43 -3.89 -18.46 -2.41
C LEU A 43 -2.55 -18.94 -1.81
N ILE A 44 -1.47 -18.19 -2.07
CA ILE A 44 -0.12 -18.53 -1.62
C ILE A 44 0.39 -17.68 -0.47
N PHE A 45 -0.24 -16.52 -0.25
CA PHE A 45 0.07 -15.65 0.88
C PHE A 45 -1.18 -14.88 1.28
N LYS A 46 -1.40 -14.75 2.59
CA LYS A 46 -2.43 -13.88 3.16
C LYS A 46 -1.97 -13.36 4.50
N ASP A 47 -2.11 -12.06 4.70
CA ASP A 47 -1.85 -11.41 5.97
C ASP A 47 -2.76 -10.19 6.11
N ASP A 48 -2.99 -9.76 7.34
CA ASP A 48 -3.79 -8.58 7.65
C ASP A 48 -3.14 -7.70 8.71
N SER A 49 -3.55 -6.45 8.71
CA SER A 49 -3.08 -5.44 9.64
C SER A 49 -4.12 -4.35 9.82
N SER A 50 -3.80 -3.34 10.60
CA SER A 50 -4.67 -2.18 10.81
C SER A 50 -3.87 -0.89 10.85
N THR A 51 -4.51 0.20 10.38
CA THR A 51 -3.95 1.55 10.54
C THR A 51 -3.80 1.95 12.01
N SER A 52 -4.49 1.27 12.94
CA SER A 52 -4.31 1.46 14.39
C SER A 52 -2.91 1.08 14.89
N LEU A 53 -2.17 0.26 14.13
CA LEU A 53 -0.81 -0.16 14.47
C LEU A 53 0.26 0.82 13.97
N MET A 54 -0.14 1.91 13.31
CA MET A 54 0.80 2.92 12.86
C MET A 54 1.48 3.59 14.06
N SER A 55 2.80 3.62 14.06
CA SER A 55 3.60 4.28 15.10
C SER A 55 3.56 5.81 15.02
N ARG A 56 3.10 6.37 13.90
CA ARG A 56 3.00 7.80 13.67
C ARG A 56 1.62 8.17 13.16
N GLU A 57 1.04 9.22 13.71
CA GLU A 57 -0.25 9.76 13.28
C GLU A 57 -0.18 10.37 11.87
N PHE A 58 -1.23 10.25 11.10
CA PHE A 58 -1.35 10.85 9.77
C PHE A 58 -1.10 12.35 9.76
N ALA A 59 -1.60 13.08 10.77
CA ALA A 59 -1.37 14.50 10.90
C ALA A 59 0.12 14.85 11.07
N SER A 60 0.85 14.04 11.83
CA SER A 60 2.30 14.18 12.01
C SER A 60 3.05 13.93 10.71
N LEU A 61 2.70 12.85 10.00
CA LEU A 61 3.31 12.52 8.71
C LEU A 61 3.08 13.64 7.68
N LYS A 62 1.85 14.15 7.58
CA LYS A 62 1.51 15.30 6.72
C LYS A 62 2.35 16.53 7.08
N LYS A 63 2.44 16.88 8.37
CA LYS A 63 3.23 18.01 8.85
C LYS A 63 4.69 17.92 8.43
N TRP A 64 5.29 16.73 8.54
CA TRP A 64 6.69 16.55 8.14
C TRP A 64 6.88 16.58 6.63
N LEU A 65 5.97 16.00 5.85
CA LEU A 65 6.03 16.04 4.39
C LEU A 65 5.98 17.49 3.86
N THR A 66 5.10 18.33 4.43
CA THR A 66 4.89 19.70 3.97
C THR A 66 5.85 20.71 4.61
N LYS A 67 6.66 20.29 5.58
CA LYS A 67 7.63 21.15 6.23
C LYS A 67 8.75 21.52 5.25
N SER A 68 8.82 22.78 4.87
CA SER A 68 9.82 23.31 3.94
C SER A 68 9.80 22.68 2.53
N ASN A 69 8.68 22.07 2.16
CA ASN A 69 8.46 21.50 0.85
C ASN A 69 7.17 22.04 0.22
N THR A 70 7.22 22.31 -1.06
CA THR A 70 6.02 22.51 -1.87
C THR A 70 5.56 21.14 -2.37
N VAL A 71 4.39 20.71 -1.92
CA VAL A 71 3.80 19.45 -2.33
C VAL A 71 2.67 19.77 -3.31
N PRO A 72 2.76 19.34 -4.58
CA PRO A 72 1.73 19.58 -5.56
C PRO A 72 0.39 18.94 -5.17
N ASP A 73 -0.70 19.50 -5.68
CA ASP A 73 -2.01 18.89 -5.56
C ASP A 73 -2.00 17.49 -6.19
N MET A 74 -2.83 16.59 -5.69
CA MET A 74 -2.92 15.18 -6.10
C MET A 74 -1.65 14.35 -5.85
N THR A 75 -0.71 14.83 -5.03
CA THR A 75 0.43 14.00 -4.59
C THR A 75 -0.05 12.86 -3.72
N THR A 76 0.31 11.63 -4.09
CA THR A 76 0.09 10.45 -3.26
C THR A 76 1.26 10.24 -2.31
N PHE A 77 0.97 10.19 -1.02
CA PHE A 77 1.97 9.92 0.01
C PHE A 77 1.82 8.51 0.56
N LEU A 78 2.79 7.65 0.28
CA LEU A 78 2.82 6.28 0.77
C LEU A 78 3.34 6.26 2.21
N THR A 79 2.54 5.77 3.13
CA THR A 79 2.85 5.77 4.58
C THR A 79 3.55 4.51 5.07
N GLY A 80 3.85 3.57 4.17
CA GLY A 80 4.44 2.28 4.51
C GLY A 80 3.40 1.21 4.85
N THR A 81 3.88 0.00 5.09
CA THR A 81 3.06 -1.16 5.44
C THR A 81 3.74 -2.02 6.49
N PRO A 82 3.00 -2.62 7.42
CA PRO A 82 3.50 -3.67 8.31
C PRO A 82 3.35 -5.08 7.73
N ILE A 83 2.62 -5.25 6.61
CA ILE A 83 2.44 -6.55 5.96
C ILE A 83 3.69 -6.83 5.12
N ILE A 84 4.47 -7.81 5.54
CA ILE A 84 5.73 -8.18 4.91
C ILE A 84 5.75 -9.71 4.75
N PRO A 85 5.74 -10.23 3.51
CA PRO A 85 5.92 -11.66 3.28
C PRO A 85 7.24 -12.17 3.86
N PRO A 86 7.34 -13.49 4.16
CA PRO A 86 8.57 -14.09 4.65
C PRO A 86 9.77 -13.83 3.73
N PRO A 87 11.01 -13.80 4.24
CA PRO A 87 12.20 -13.50 3.44
C PRO A 87 12.43 -14.41 2.23
N GLU A 88 11.98 -15.65 2.34
CA GLU A 88 12.04 -16.65 1.25
C GLU A 88 10.95 -16.49 0.20
N PHE A 89 9.94 -15.66 0.48
CA PHE A 89 8.85 -15.41 -0.47
C PHE A 89 9.30 -14.46 -1.57
N SER A 90 9.02 -14.82 -2.82
CA SER A 90 9.24 -13.94 -3.98
C SER A 90 8.00 -13.92 -4.86
N LEU A 91 7.65 -12.74 -5.34
CA LEU A 91 6.65 -12.58 -6.38
C LEU A 91 7.17 -13.17 -7.70
N LEU A 92 6.30 -13.83 -8.43
CA LEU A 92 6.57 -14.34 -9.77
C LEU A 92 5.66 -13.64 -10.78
N GLU A 93 6.08 -13.59 -12.03
CA GLU A 93 5.26 -13.08 -13.13
C GLU A 93 3.92 -13.83 -13.19
N GLY A 94 2.84 -13.06 -13.31
CA GLY A 94 1.47 -13.59 -13.34
C GLY A 94 0.81 -13.70 -11.97
N ASP A 95 1.53 -13.57 -10.86
CA ASP A 95 0.89 -13.52 -9.53
C ASP A 95 -0.13 -12.38 -9.48
N LEU A 96 -1.25 -12.63 -8.82
CA LEU A 96 -2.27 -11.61 -8.56
C LEU A 96 -2.14 -11.13 -7.11
N VAL A 97 -1.81 -9.86 -6.94
CA VAL A 97 -1.75 -9.20 -5.63
C VAL A 97 -3.05 -8.43 -5.41
N GLN A 98 -3.76 -8.74 -4.35
CA GLN A 98 -4.96 -8.03 -3.91
C GLN A 98 -4.69 -7.34 -2.58
N ILE A 99 -5.01 -6.05 -2.50
CA ILE A 99 -4.96 -5.27 -1.26
C ILE A 99 -6.34 -4.68 -1.01
N SER A 100 -6.99 -5.11 0.05
CA SER A 100 -8.30 -4.62 0.47
C SER A 100 -8.15 -3.77 1.72
N ILE A 101 -8.81 -2.61 1.73
CA ILE A 101 -8.84 -1.71 2.90
C ILE A 101 -10.30 -1.39 3.19
N THR A 102 -10.70 -1.58 4.46
CA THR A 102 -12.05 -1.26 4.93
C THR A 102 -12.43 0.17 4.53
N ASP A 103 -13.66 0.35 4.07
CA ASP A 103 -14.25 1.63 3.63
C ASP A 103 -13.58 2.26 2.38
N ILE A 104 -12.53 1.66 1.83
CA ILE A 104 -11.83 2.15 0.64
C ILE A 104 -12.07 1.24 -0.56
N GLY A 105 -11.93 -0.07 -0.39
CA GLY A 105 -12.11 -1.05 -1.46
C GLY A 105 -10.88 -1.93 -1.69
N THR A 106 -10.84 -2.56 -2.86
CA THR A 106 -9.80 -3.53 -3.22
C THR A 106 -9.05 -3.07 -4.46
N LEU A 107 -7.73 -3.04 -4.35
CA LEU A 107 -6.80 -2.85 -5.47
C LEU A 107 -6.22 -4.20 -5.87
N GLU A 108 -6.30 -4.51 -7.16
CA GLU A 108 -5.75 -5.75 -7.73
C GLU A 108 -4.71 -5.43 -8.79
N ASN A 109 -3.58 -6.10 -8.73
CA ASN A 109 -2.51 -5.95 -9.71
C ASN A 109 -1.90 -7.30 -10.05
N ARG A 110 -1.62 -7.53 -11.34
CA ARG A 110 -0.79 -8.65 -11.77
C ARG A 110 0.68 -8.25 -11.77
N VAL A 111 1.50 -9.16 -11.28
CA VAL A 111 2.95 -9.03 -11.33
C VAL A 111 3.41 -9.22 -12.78
N VAL A 112 4.25 -8.32 -13.24
CA VAL A 112 4.87 -8.36 -14.56
C VAL A 112 6.38 -8.18 -14.43
N THR A 113 7.13 -8.77 -15.33
CA THR A 113 8.56 -8.50 -15.48
C THR A 113 8.76 -7.21 -16.28
N VAL A 114 9.68 -6.36 -15.86
CA VAL A 114 10.05 -5.08 -16.50
C VAL A 114 11.51 -5.08 -16.89
#